data_4f23be96141ac3065236b3d1bc4179b4
#
_entry.id   4f23be96141ac3065236b3d1bc4179b4
#
_cell.length_a   1.000
_cell.length_b   1.000
_cell.length_c   1.000
_cell.angle_alpha   90.00
_cell.angle_beta   90.00
_cell.angle_gamma   90.00
#
_symmetry.space_group_name_H-M   'P 1'
#
loop_
_entity.id
_entity.type
_entity.pdbx_description
1 polymer ?
#
loop_
_entity_poly.entity_id
_entity_poly.type
_entity_poly.pdbx_seq_one_letter_code
_entity_poly.pdbx_strand_id
1 'polypeptide(L)'
;FETSVKRIDRAGSEYVLQLEGAKTNTIKTKTVILACGSAASPSSGSDGSGYKLVKKLGIKVVKPLPALTALESDKKNMKLATGVRAYGNVKIMAAGRVVAEDTGEIQFTDYGISGIPVFQVSRFAVRAMEEGQRVEALVDVAADIKEDDLLSMLKCAVNTRKHQSVSESLSGLFNK
;
A
#
# COMPACT_ATOMS: atom_id res chain seq x y z
N PHE A 1 -16.51 14.09 -26.15
CA PHE A 1 -16.78 12.86 -25.38
C PHE A 1 -16.53 11.65 -26.28
N GLU A 2 -16.29 10.47 -25.70
CA GLU A 2 -16.05 9.20 -26.42
C GLU A 2 -14.85 9.22 -27.37
N THR A 3 -13.88 10.07 -27.09
CA THR A 3 -12.68 10.26 -27.92
C THR A 3 -11.44 10.04 -27.06
N SER A 4 -10.56 9.13 -27.48
CA SER A 4 -9.28 8.84 -26.83
C SER A 4 -8.12 9.39 -27.63
N VAL A 5 -7.08 9.88 -26.95
CA VAL A 5 -5.79 10.19 -27.57
C VAL A 5 -4.92 8.94 -27.53
N LYS A 6 -4.56 8.41 -28.70
CA LYS A 6 -3.74 7.18 -28.82
C LYS A 6 -2.25 7.48 -28.94
N ARG A 7 -1.92 8.63 -29.50
CA ARG A 7 -0.55 9.04 -29.75
C ARG A 7 -0.42 10.56 -29.78
N ILE A 8 0.71 11.05 -29.33
CA ILE A 8 1.11 12.44 -29.46
C ILE A 8 2.47 12.45 -30.12
N ASP A 9 2.61 13.17 -31.21
CA ASP A 9 3.87 13.36 -31.92
C ASP A 9 4.24 14.83 -31.91
N ARG A 10 5.54 15.13 -31.91
CA ARG A 10 6.04 16.50 -32.09
C ARG A 10 6.36 16.73 -33.55
N ALA A 11 5.78 17.77 -34.13
CA ALA A 11 6.01 18.20 -35.51
C ALA A 11 6.49 19.66 -35.52
N GLY A 12 7.79 19.86 -35.46
CA GLY A 12 8.41 21.20 -35.34
C GLY A 12 8.00 21.90 -34.04
N SER A 13 7.28 23.02 -34.16
CA SER A 13 6.76 23.80 -33.02
C SER A 13 5.38 23.37 -32.52
N GLU A 14 4.77 22.38 -33.18
CA GLU A 14 3.42 21.90 -32.85
C GLU A 14 3.43 20.45 -32.39
N TYR A 15 2.32 20.05 -31.80
CA TYR A 15 2.00 18.66 -31.48
C TYR A 15 0.86 18.18 -32.36
N VAL A 16 0.94 16.92 -32.78
CA VAL A 16 -0.10 16.22 -33.52
C VAL A 16 -0.65 15.11 -32.65
N LEU A 17 -1.91 15.20 -32.26
CA LEU A 17 -2.62 14.21 -31.49
C LEU A 17 -3.37 13.29 -32.43
N GLN A 18 -3.14 11.99 -32.33
CA GLN A 18 -3.92 10.98 -33.02
C GLN A 18 -5.07 10.52 -32.13
N LEU A 19 -6.28 10.57 -32.66
CA LEU A 19 -7.53 10.32 -31.96
C LEU A 19 -8.15 9.00 -32.37
N GLU A 20 -8.89 8.39 -31.47
CA GLU A 20 -9.77 7.26 -31.72
C GLU A 20 -11.17 7.58 -31.19
N GLY A 21 -12.21 7.21 -31.95
CA GLY A 21 -13.60 7.48 -31.60
C GLY A 21 -14.13 8.85 -32.07
N ALA A 22 -13.29 9.69 -32.67
CA ALA A 22 -13.67 11.01 -33.16
C ALA A 22 -13.95 10.99 -34.66
N LYS A 23 -14.75 11.98 -35.15
CA LYS A 23 -14.94 12.21 -36.57
C LYS A 23 -13.65 12.65 -37.27
N THR A 24 -12.77 13.33 -36.56
CA THR A 24 -11.47 13.79 -37.03
C THR A 24 -10.38 12.93 -36.38
N ASN A 25 -9.50 12.33 -37.17
CA ASN A 25 -8.48 11.42 -36.69
C ASN A 25 -7.27 12.13 -36.06
N THR A 26 -7.10 13.44 -36.27
CA THR A 26 -5.94 14.19 -35.77
C THR A 26 -6.31 15.61 -35.34
N ILE A 27 -5.64 16.10 -34.29
CA ILE A 27 -5.65 17.51 -33.88
C ILE A 27 -4.22 18.03 -33.87
N LYS A 28 -4.00 19.25 -34.41
CA LYS A 28 -2.72 19.97 -34.26
C LYS A 28 -2.88 21.08 -33.23
N THR A 29 -1.87 21.24 -32.39
CA THR A 29 -1.86 22.27 -31.33
C THR A 29 -0.45 22.67 -30.97
N LYS A 30 -0.26 23.88 -30.46
CA LYS A 30 1.02 24.37 -29.95
C LYS A 30 1.32 23.88 -28.56
N THR A 31 0.30 23.55 -27.77
CA THR A 31 0.44 23.16 -26.36
C THR A 31 -0.45 21.98 -26.02
N VAL A 32 0.05 21.05 -25.25
CA VAL A 32 -0.70 19.91 -24.71
C VAL A 32 -0.56 19.90 -23.20
N ILE A 33 -1.67 19.83 -22.48
CA ILE A 33 -1.71 19.61 -21.04
C ILE A 33 -2.18 18.16 -20.81
N LEU A 34 -1.31 17.35 -20.26
CA LEU A 34 -1.60 15.96 -19.94
C LEU A 34 -2.09 15.86 -18.50
N ALA A 35 -3.38 15.65 -18.33
CA ALA A 35 -4.05 15.60 -17.03
C ALA A 35 -4.93 14.33 -16.86
N CYS A 36 -4.48 13.20 -17.40
CA CYS A 36 -5.23 11.94 -17.43
C CYS A 36 -5.02 11.05 -16.21
N GLY A 37 -4.45 11.59 -15.13
CA GLY A 37 -4.23 10.87 -13.87
C GLY A 37 -3.06 9.89 -13.91
N SER A 38 -2.94 9.11 -12.85
CA SER A 38 -1.91 8.09 -12.66
C SER A 38 -2.49 6.67 -12.89
N ALA A 39 -1.84 5.63 -12.34
CA ALA A 39 -2.35 4.25 -12.34
C ALA A 39 -3.05 3.87 -11.02
N ALA A 40 -3.48 4.86 -10.23
CA ALA A 40 -3.97 4.62 -8.87
C ALA A 40 -5.41 4.10 -8.80
N SER A 41 -6.20 4.26 -9.86
CA SER A 41 -7.61 3.82 -9.88
C SER A 41 -8.07 3.48 -11.30
N PRO A 42 -7.66 2.31 -11.82
CA PRO A 42 -7.98 1.91 -13.20
C PRO A 42 -9.48 1.87 -13.47
N SER A 43 -10.29 1.47 -12.50
CA SER A 43 -11.76 1.43 -12.61
C SER A 43 -12.43 2.79 -12.81
N SER A 44 -11.76 3.88 -12.39
CA SER A 44 -12.23 5.26 -12.61
C SER A 44 -11.57 5.95 -13.80
N GLY A 45 -10.86 5.21 -14.66
CA GLY A 45 -10.14 5.73 -15.81
C GLY A 45 -8.71 6.20 -15.53
N SER A 46 -8.24 6.13 -14.29
CA SER A 46 -6.85 6.45 -13.90
C SER A 46 -5.97 5.20 -14.02
N ASP A 47 -5.72 4.78 -15.25
CA ASP A 47 -5.08 3.51 -15.62
C ASP A 47 -3.58 3.64 -15.99
N GLY A 48 -3.02 4.85 -15.91
CA GLY A 48 -1.64 5.15 -16.26
C GLY A 48 -1.36 5.21 -17.77
N SER A 49 -2.39 5.23 -18.62
CA SER A 49 -2.25 5.32 -20.08
C SER A 49 -1.45 6.57 -20.51
N GLY A 50 -1.58 7.67 -19.78
CA GLY A 50 -0.83 8.91 -20.03
C GLY A 50 0.69 8.74 -19.96
N TYR A 51 1.20 7.85 -19.13
CA TYR A 51 2.66 7.58 -19.06
C TYR A 51 3.21 7.03 -20.37
N LYS A 52 2.40 6.26 -21.12
CA LYS A 52 2.79 5.72 -22.44
C LYS A 52 2.92 6.83 -23.46
N LEU A 53 2.01 7.83 -23.43
CA LEU A 53 2.05 8.99 -24.32
C LEU A 53 3.29 9.83 -24.06
N VAL A 54 3.60 10.10 -22.79
CA VAL A 54 4.77 10.88 -22.37
C VAL A 54 6.08 10.21 -22.77
N LYS A 55 6.19 8.90 -22.55
CA LYS A 55 7.38 8.11 -22.94
C LYS A 55 7.65 8.17 -24.44
N LYS A 56 6.62 8.14 -25.27
CA LYS A 56 6.75 8.24 -26.74
C LYS A 56 7.29 9.61 -27.18
N LEU A 57 7.10 10.66 -26.40
CA LEU A 57 7.68 11.98 -26.63
C LEU A 57 9.15 12.09 -26.16
N GLY A 58 9.76 10.99 -25.69
CA GLY A 58 11.13 10.97 -25.18
C GLY A 58 11.27 11.52 -23.75
N ILE A 59 10.17 11.80 -23.07
CA ILE A 59 10.19 12.31 -21.69
C ILE A 59 10.40 11.14 -20.73
N LYS A 60 11.37 11.26 -19.84
CA LYS A 60 11.64 10.25 -18.81
C LYS A 60 10.51 10.23 -17.79
N VAL A 61 9.94 9.05 -17.58
CA VAL A 61 8.91 8.82 -16.57
C VAL A 61 9.54 8.00 -15.43
N VAL A 62 9.53 8.55 -14.23
CA VAL A 62 9.86 7.78 -13.01
C VAL A 62 8.77 6.76 -12.80
N LYS A 63 9.13 5.49 -12.56
CA LYS A 63 8.18 4.40 -12.34
C LYS A 63 7.27 4.74 -11.15
N PRO A 64 5.95 4.85 -11.34
CA PRO A 64 5.04 5.02 -10.22
C PRO A 64 5.03 3.76 -9.37
N LEU A 65 5.09 3.93 -8.06
CA LEU A 65 4.99 2.85 -7.09
C LEU A 65 3.74 3.07 -6.23
N PRO A 66 3.08 2.00 -5.78
CA PRO A 66 1.98 2.10 -4.82
C PRO A 66 2.41 2.85 -3.55
N ALA A 67 1.50 3.66 -3.02
CA ALA A 67 1.64 4.35 -1.74
C ALA A 67 0.27 4.46 -1.09
N LEU A 68 0.23 4.59 0.24
CA LEU A 68 -1.01 4.61 1.03
C LEU A 68 -1.88 3.38 0.72
N THR A 69 -1.25 2.22 0.73
CA THR A 69 -1.88 0.94 0.40
C THR A 69 -1.76 -0.04 1.56
N ALA A 70 -2.66 -1.02 1.61
CA ALA A 70 -2.52 -2.17 2.49
C ALA A 70 -1.26 -2.99 2.13
N LEU A 71 -0.78 -3.78 3.06
CA LEU A 71 0.32 -4.72 2.86
C LEU A 71 -0.22 -6.14 2.85
N GLU A 72 0.07 -6.87 1.78
CA GLU A 72 -0.27 -8.28 1.66
C GLU A 72 0.77 -9.13 2.39
N SER A 73 0.32 -10.25 2.97
CA SER A 73 1.16 -11.20 3.68
C SER A 73 1.12 -12.56 3.01
N ASP A 74 2.25 -13.24 2.96
CA ASP A 74 2.36 -14.64 2.55
C ASP A 74 1.89 -15.62 3.65
N LYS A 75 1.58 -15.14 4.85
CA LYS A 75 1.17 -15.95 5.99
C LYS A 75 -0.27 -16.43 5.85
N LYS A 76 -0.45 -17.75 5.81
CA LYS A 76 -1.78 -18.39 5.68
C LYS A 76 -2.72 -18.10 6.86
N ASN A 77 -2.19 -17.74 8.02
CA ASN A 77 -2.96 -17.53 9.24
C ASN A 77 -3.65 -16.17 9.33
N MET A 78 -3.44 -15.27 8.37
CA MET A 78 -4.08 -13.95 8.37
C MET A 78 -5.61 -14.04 8.41
N LYS A 79 -6.19 -15.07 7.77
CA LYS A 79 -7.64 -15.32 7.79
C LYS A 79 -8.24 -15.47 9.19
N LEU A 80 -7.45 -15.95 10.16
CA LEU A 80 -7.92 -16.13 11.55
C LEU A 80 -8.11 -14.80 12.28
N ALA A 81 -7.40 -13.77 11.85
CA ALA A 81 -7.48 -12.42 12.42
C ALA A 81 -8.34 -11.46 11.58
N THR A 82 -8.99 -11.94 10.52
CA THR A 82 -9.79 -11.09 9.62
C THR A 82 -10.86 -10.30 10.38
N GLY A 83 -10.90 -8.99 10.15
CA GLY A 83 -11.84 -8.07 10.77
C GLY A 83 -11.41 -7.55 12.15
N VAL A 84 -10.37 -8.12 12.74
CA VAL A 84 -9.81 -7.62 14.01
C VAL A 84 -9.17 -6.24 13.78
N ARG A 85 -9.42 -5.32 14.71
CA ARG A 85 -8.73 -4.03 14.79
C ARG A 85 -8.02 -3.94 16.12
N ALA A 86 -6.78 -3.50 16.09
CA ALA A 86 -5.97 -3.30 17.27
C ALA A 86 -5.18 -1.99 17.16
N TYR A 87 -5.09 -1.27 18.24
CA TYR A 87 -4.14 -0.18 18.35
C TYR A 87 -2.75 -0.78 18.54
N GLY A 88 -1.78 -0.35 17.74
CA GLY A 88 -0.46 -0.96 17.78
C GLY A 88 0.56 -0.20 16.97
N ASN A 89 1.79 -0.70 16.98
CA ASN A 89 2.90 -0.20 16.18
C ASN A 89 3.17 -1.15 15.01
N VAL A 90 3.44 -0.60 13.83
CA VAL A 90 3.92 -1.35 12.68
C VAL A 90 5.30 -0.85 12.26
N LYS A 91 6.26 -1.76 12.15
CA LYS A 91 7.64 -1.49 11.69
C LYS A 91 7.88 -2.21 10.38
N ILE A 92 8.42 -1.51 9.42
CA ILE A 92 8.90 -2.11 8.17
C ILE A 92 10.40 -2.39 8.29
N MET A 93 10.74 -3.66 8.15
CA MET A 93 12.12 -4.13 8.10
C MET A 93 12.50 -4.35 6.63
N ALA A 94 13.60 -3.77 6.20
CA ALA A 94 14.23 -4.04 4.90
C ALA A 94 15.72 -4.26 5.08
N ALA A 95 16.26 -5.30 4.48
CA ALA A 95 17.67 -5.70 4.63
C ALA A 95 18.14 -5.77 6.11
N GLY A 96 17.26 -6.25 7.00
CA GLY A 96 17.56 -6.40 8.44
C GLY A 96 17.54 -5.10 9.27
N ARG A 97 17.03 -4.00 8.71
CA ARG A 97 16.94 -2.70 9.40
C ARG A 97 15.52 -2.17 9.37
N VAL A 98 15.11 -1.47 10.42
CA VAL A 98 13.86 -0.69 10.43
C VAL A 98 14.02 0.50 9.48
N VAL A 99 13.19 0.58 8.45
CA VAL A 99 13.20 1.68 7.46
C VAL A 99 12.03 2.65 7.64
N ALA A 100 10.99 2.22 8.33
CA ALA A 100 9.86 3.06 8.72
C ALA A 100 9.09 2.41 9.85
N GLU A 101 8.43 3.23 10.67
CA GLU A 101 7.48 2.79 11.69
C GLU A 101 6.38 3.83 11.85
N ASP A 102 5.21 3.37 12.27
CA ASP A 102 4.09 4.24 12.66
C ASP A 102 3.18 3.51 13.63
N THR A 103 2.39 4.28 14.40
CA THR A 103 1.52 3.76 15.46
C THR A 103 0.10 4.27 15.27
N GLY A 104 -0.87 3.38 15.46
CA GLY A 104 -2.29 3.70 15.33
C GLY A 104 -3.16 2.46 15.19
N GLU A 105 -4.40 2.63 14.76
CA GLU A 105 -5.31 1.50 14.53
C GLU A 105 -4.89 0.70 13.31
N ILE A 106 -4.52 -0.56 13.53
CA ILE A 106 -4.17 -1.54 12.52
C ILE A 106 -5.39 -2.44 12.31
N GLN A 107 -5.77 -2.67 11.07
CA GLN A 107 -6.81 -3.60 10.69
C GLN A 107 -6.21 -4.84 10.06
N PHE A 108 -6.56 -6.01 10.60
CA PHE A 108 -6.22 -7.30 10.03
C PHE A 108 -7.26 -7.69 8.98
N THR A 109 -6.79 -8.13 7.83
CA THR A 109 -7.61 -8.59 6.70
C THR A 109 -7.28 -10.04 6.37
N ASP A 110 -8.05 -10.67 5.50
CA ASP A 110 -7.78 -12.04 5.04
C ASP A 110 -6.50 -12.16 4.20
N TYR A 111 -6.02 -11.04 3.64
CA TYR A 111 -4.84 -10.96 2.80
C TYR A 111 -3.61 -10.32 3.49
N GLY A 112 -3.78 -9.65 4.64
CA GLY A 112 -2.67 -8.97 5.29
C GLY A 112 -3.11 -7.93 6.32
N ILE A 113 -2.48 -6.77 6.31
CA ILE A 113 -2.74 -5.67 7.24
C ILE A 113 -3.06 -4.37 6.50
N SER A 114 -3.91 -3.56 7.13
CA SER A 114 -4.41 -2.28 6.63
C SER A 114 -4.54 -1.28 7.80
N GLY A 115 -5.00 -0.08 7.53
CA GLY A 115 -5.13 0.97 8.52
C GLY A 115 -4.14 2.11 8.29
N ILE A 116 -4.38 3.24 8.97
CA ILE A 116 -3.61 4.47 8.74
C ILE A 116 -2.10 4.26 8.91
N PRO A 117 -1.60 3.64 10.01
CA PRO A 117 -0.17 3.45 10.18
C PRO A 117 0.44 2.55 9.09
N VAL A 118 -0.30 1.53 8.64
CA VAL A 118 0.14 0.67 7.53
C VAL A 118 0.26 1.46 6.24
N PHE A 119 -0.72 2.34 5.94
CA PHE A 119 -0.67 3.20 4.76
C PHE A 119 0.53 4.14 4.78
N GLN A 120 0.86 4.71 5.92
CA GLN A 120 1.99 5.63 6.06
C GLN A 120 3.33 4.94 5.79
N VAL A 121 3.52 3.71 6.28
CA VAL A 121 4.77 2.97 6.10
C VAL A 121 4.85 2.21 4.78
N SER A 122 3.72 2.00 4.08
CA SER A 122 3.64 1.17 2.87
C SER A 122 4.59 1.62 1.77
N ARG A 123 4.79 2.93 1.56
CA ARG A 123 5.70 3.48 0.54
C ARG A 123 7.15 3.02 0.73
N PHE A 124 7.59 2.82 1.97
CA PHE A 124 8.94 2.36 2.28
C PHE A 124 9.08 0.87 1.98
N ALA A 125 8.06 0.08 2.32
CA ALA A 125 8.00 -1.34 1.98
C ALA A 125 8.06 -1.54 0.47
N VAL A 126 7.20 -0.84 -0.28
CA VAL A 126 7.13 -0.96 -1.75
C VAL A 126 8.44 -0.53 -2.42
N ARG A 127 9.08 0.54 -1.93
CA ARG A 127 10.38 0.97 -2.47
C ARG A 127 11.46 -0.07 -2.23
N ALA A 128 11.55 -0.62 -1.03
CA ALA A 128 12.53 -1.65 -0.71
C ALA A 128 12.30 -2.93 -1.54
N MET A 129 11.04 -3.34 -1.75
CA MET A 129 10.69 -4.46 -2.64
C MET A 129 11.09 -4.18 -4.09
N GLU A 130 10.87 -2.96 -4.60
CA GLU A 130 11.29 -2.57 -5.96
C GLU A 130 12.81 -2.63 -6.14
N GLU A 131 13.57 -2.40 -5.06
CA GLU A 131 15.02 -2.53 -5.01
C GLU A 131 15.48 -3.99 -4.82
N GLY A 132 14.56 -4.95 -4.81
CA GLY A 132 14.83 -6.39 -4.64
C GLY A 132 15.18 -6.82 -3.21
N GLN A 133 14.89 -5.98 -2.22
CA GLN A 133 15.14 -6.30 -0.83
C GLN A 133 14.02 -7.19 -0.25
N ARG A 134 14.39 -8.08 0.66
CA ARG A 134 13.40 -8.77 1.50
C ARG A 134 12.80 -7.78 2.47
N VAL A 135 11.47 -7.74 2.52
CA VAL A 135 10.71 -6.85 3.38
C VAL A 135 9.86 -7.66 4.34
N GLU A 136 9.84 -7.25 5.60
CA GLU A 136 9.00 -7.82 6.65
C GLU A 136 8.29 -6.69 7.39
N ALA A 137 7.01 -6.91 7.72
CA ALA A 137 6.27 -6.04 8.62
C ALA A 137 6.20 -6.70 10.00
N LEU A 138 6.73 -6.02 11.01
CA LEU A 138 6.59 -6.40 12.41
C LEU A 138 5.43 -5.60 12.98
N VAL A 139 4.46 -6.31 13.57
CA VAL A 139 3.27 -5.71 14.18
C VAL A 139 3.29 -5.98 15.67
N ASP A 140 3.28 -4.93 16.47
CA ASP A 140 3.15 -4.97 17.92
C ASP A 140 1.76 -4.46 18.29
N VAL A 141 0.89 -5.37 18.73
CA VAL A 141 -0.49 -5.06 19.15
C VAL A 141 -0.59 -4.74 20.66
N ALA A 142 0.53 -4.71 21.36
CA ALA A 142 0.64 -4.35 22.77
C ALA A 142 1.54 -3.11 22.99
N ALA A 143 1.70 -2.27 21.96
CA ALA A 143 2.64 -1.14 21.96
C ALA A 143 2.44 -0.14 23.12
N ASP A 144 1.25 -0.08 23.69
CA ASP A 144 0.93 0.77 24.86
C ASP A 144 1.29 0.13 26.21
N ILE A 145 1.69 -1.15 26.21
CA ILE A 145 2.00 -1.91 27.43
C ILE A 145 3.52 -2.09 27.50
N LYS A 146 4.12 -1.71 28.61
CA LYS A 146 5.55 -1.97 28.84
C LYS A 146 5.81 -3.47 28.87
N GLU A 147 6.95 -3.91 28.37
CA GLU A 147 7.32 -5.32 28.28
C GLU A 147 7.25 -6.04 29.65
N ASP A 148 7.76 -5.40 30.72
CA ASP A 148 7.70 -5.96 32.08
C ASP A 148 6.28 -6.11 32.60
N ASP A 149 5.40 -5.14 32.29
CA ASP A 149 3.99 -5.18 32.69
C ASP A 149 3.26 -6.29 31.92
N LEU A 150 3.48 -6.39 30.62
CA LEU A 150 2.92 -7.46 29.79
C LEU A 150 3.38 -8.83 30.27
N LEU A 151 4.67 -8.99 30.56
CA LEU A 151 5.22 -10.23 31.10
C LEU A 151 4.60 -10.59 32.44
N SER A 152 4.40 -9.62 33.32
CA SER A 152 3.74 -9.80 34.61
C SER A 152 2.28 -10.21 34.47
N MET A 153 1.54 -9.58 33.53
CA MET A 153 0.16 -9.95 33.21
C MET A 153 0.07 -11.39 32.65
N LEU A 154 0.97 -11.78 31.77
CA LEU A 154 1.02 -13.14 31.20
C LEU A 154 1.33 -14.17 32.29
N LYS A 155 2.30 -13.92 33.16
CA LYS A 155 2.64 -14.81 34.30
C LYS A 155 1.45 -14.93 35.26
N CYS A 156 0.76 -13.85 35.56
CA CYS A 156 -0.43 -13.87 36.38
C CYS A 156 -1.53 -14.72 35.75
N ALA A 157 -1.81 -14.53 34.47
CA ALA A 157 -2.82 -15.31 33.74
C ALA A 157 -2.54 -16.82 33.77
N VAL A 158 -1.29 -17.23 33.53
CA VAL A 158 -0.87 -18.63 33.59
C VAL A 158 -1.04 -19.20 35.01
N ASN A 159 -0.64 -18.45 36.04
CA ASN A 159 -0.70 -18.94 37.43
C ASN A 159 -2.13 -19.03 37.96
N THR A 160 -3.01 -18.13 37.59
CA THR A 160 -4.40 -18.07 38.05
C THR A 160 -5.34 -18.97 37.26
N ARG A 161 -5.02 -19.27 36.00
CA ARG A 161 -5.88 -20.01 35.07
C ARG A 161 -5.25 -21.35 34.65
N LYS A 162 -4.63 -22.07 35.57
CA LYS A 162 -3.91 -23.34 35.31
C LYS A 162 -4.68 -24.43 34.56
N HIS A 163 -6.01 -24.35 34.57
CA HIS A 163 -6.89 -25.35 33.94
C HIS A 163 -7.33 -24.94 32.53
N GLN A 164 -6.94 -23.77 32.07
CA GLN A 164 -7.31 -23.24 30.77
C GLN A 164 -6.17 -23.45 29.76
N SER A 165 -6.54 -23.57 28.49
CA SER A 165 -5.57 -23.52 27.40
C SER A 165 -4.90 -22.12 27.33
N VAL A 166 -3.76 -22.02 26.66
CA VAL A 166 -3.09 -20.74 26.43
C VAL A 166 -4.02 -19.73 25.75
N SER A 167 -4.77 -20.19 24.73
CA SER A 167 -5.72 -19.34 24.01
C SER A 167 -6.82 -18.79 24.91
N GLU A 168 -7.40 -19.62 25.77
CA GLU A 168 -8.43 -19.19 26.74
C GLU A 168 -7.86 -18.26 27.80
N SER A 169 -6.63 -18.50 28.24
CA SER A 169 -5.96 -17.66 29.25
C SER A 169 -5.64 -16.25 28.71
N LEU A 170 -5.42 -16.12 27.41
CA LEU A 170 -5.16 -14.85 26.73
C LEU A 170 -6.44 -14.16 26.26
N SER A 171 -7.60 -14.82 26.40
CA SER A 171 -8.89 -14.26 26.01
C SER A 171 -9.20 -13.00 26.80
N GLY A 172 -9.47 -11.89 26.10
CA GLY A 172 -9.72 -10.58 26.69
C GLY A 172 -8.47 -9.72 26.94
N LEU A 173 -7.27 -10.21 26.63
CA LEU A 173 -6.06 -9.38 26.67
C LEU A 173 -6.02 -8.40 25.48
N PHE A 174 -6.54 -8.82 24.34
CA PHE A 174 -6.70 -8.00 23.14
C PHE A 174 -8.16 -7.97 22.73
N ASN A 175 -8.59 -6.86 22.14
CA ASN A 175 -9.93 -6.75 21.57
C ASN A 175 -10.14 -7.81 20.49
N LYS A 176 -11.33 -8.43 20.51
CA LYS A 176 -11.79 -9.29 19.42
C LYS A 176 -12.22 -8.46 18.24
#